data_437914bf8e80f5d86dbf15cc92349149
#
_entry.id   437914bf8e80f5d86dbf15cc92349149
#
_cell.length_a   1.000
_cell.length_b   1.000
_cell.length_c   1.000
_cell.angle_alpha   90.00
_cell.angle_beta   90.00
_cell.angle_gamma   90.00
#
_symmetry.space_group_name_H-M   'P 1'
#
loop_
_entity.id
_entity.type
_entity.pdbx_description
1 polymer ?
#
loop_
_entity_poly.entity_id
_entity_poly.type
_entity_poly.pdbx_seq_one_letter_code
_entity_poly.pdbx_strand_id
1 'polypeptide(L)'
;MQFWNYEPPTPERQQAAKELAEKIGMSPVLAGLLIQRGIKTESAAKRFFRPMLSELIDPFLMNDMDVAVDRLNDAMGRKERIMVYGDYDVDGCTAVALVYKFLQQFYSNIDYYIPNREGEGYGVSRQGVDYAAETGVKLIIVLDCGIKAIEEIAYAKQRGIDFIICDHHVPDDELPPAVAILNPKRVDSTYPFKHLCGCGVGFKLMQAFAKNNGIPFARLIPLLDFCAVSIAADLVPVESENRILAFHGLKQLNQNPSTGLKAIIEICGLTNRELTMTEIMFKIGPRINASGRMQNGREAVELLVERDLQKALTDATRINELNEQRKDVDKQMTEEANEIVARLESQQHMQSIVLYDEGWKKGVVGIVASRLTELYFRPTVVLTIIDGIASGSARSVAGFDIYDAVKSCRDLLENFGGHTYAVGLTLRQENIPEFRRRFQEYVNNHILPEQTQQTMDIDMELNFQDISKRLLNELKRLAPHGPGNAKPLFLTRRVYDYGTSKVVGRHQEHIKLELVDSKSAVVMNGIAFGQSAAARYIKSKGSFDIVYTIEENTYKRGEIQLQIEDIRPTEDEEQL
;
A
#
# COMPACT_ATOMS: atom_id res chain seq x y z
N MET A 1 13.27 3.71 -21.16
CA MET A 1 12.01 4.05 -21.87
C MET A 1 10.95 3.09 -21.34
N GLN A 2 9.78 3.56 -20.91
CA GLN A 2 8.73 2.68 -20.36
C GLN A 2 8.06 1.93 -21.52
N PHE A 3 7.66 0.67 -21.33
CA PHE A 3 6.90 -0.05 -22.36
C PHE A 3 5.41 0.30 -22.21
N TRP A 4 4.76 0.77 -23.29
CA TRP A 4 3.31 1.02 -23.30
C TRP A 4 2.58 -0.26 -23.68
N ASN A 5 1.89 -0.82 -22.72
CA ASN A 5 1.04 -1.99 -22.92
C ASN A 5 -0.39 -1.52 -23.18
N TYR A 6 -0.81 -1.59 -24.44
CA TYR A 6 -2.17 -1.23 -24.85
C TYR A 6 -2.74 -2.25 -25.82
N GLU A 7 -3.85 -2.85 -25.43
CA GLU A 7 -4.64 -3.73 -26.28
C GLU A 7 -5.97 -3.06 -26.61
N PRO A 8 -6.26 -2.80 -27.89
CA PRO A 8 -7.57 -2.28 -28.30
C PRO A 8 -8.70 -3.22 -27.85
N PRO A 9 -9.84 -2.69 -27.39
CA PRO A 9 -10.95 -3.52 -26.96
C PRO A 9 -11.54 -4.32 -28.14
N THR A 10 -11.80 -5.62 -27.93
CA THR A 10 -12.44 -6.46 -28.93
C THR A 10 -13.86 -5.96 -29.26
N PRO A 11 -14.42 -6.30 -30.44
CA PRO A 11 -15.78 -5.93 -30.79
C PRO A 11 -16.82 -6.35 -29.73
N GLU A 12 -16.66 -7.52 -29.13
CA GLU A 12 -17.52 -8.03 -28.06
C GLU A 12 -17.44 -7.15 -26.80
N ARG A 13 -16.23 -6.72 -26.40
CA ARG A 13 -16.03 -5.79 -25.26
C ARG A 13 -16.64 -4.42 -25.56
N GLN A 14 -16.49 -3.92 -26.79
CA GLN A 14 -17.10 -2.65 -27.20
C GLN A 14 -18.62 -2.70 -27.16
N GLN A 15 -19.22 -3.80 -27.64
CA GLN A 15 -20.66 -4.00 -27.61
C GLN A 15 -21.19 -4.10 -26.18
N ALA A 16 -20.52 -4.88 -25.31
CA ALA A 16 -20.85 -4.99 -23.88
C ALA A 16 -20.76 -3.63 -23.17
N ALA A 17 -19.76 -2.81 -23.50
CA ALA A 17 -19.63 -1.47 -22.95
C ALA A 17 -20.78 -0.54 -23.36
N LYS A 18 -21.22 -0.59 -24.62
CA LYS A 18 -22.39 0.18 -25.11
C LYS A 18 -23.66 -0.22 -24.38
N GLU A 19 -23.93 -1.52 -24.28
CA GLU A 19 -25.12 -2.04 -23.59
C GLU A 19 -25.15 -1.68 -22.11
N LEU A 20 -23.98 -1.76 -21.44
CA LEU A 20 -23.86 -1.35 -20.03
C LEU A 20 -24.06 0.16 -19.89
N ALA A 21 -23.46 0.97 -20.78
CA ALA A 21 -23.60 2.43 -20.79
C ALA A 21 -25.07 2.88 -20.86
N GLU A 22 -25.87 2.27 -21.75
CA GLU A 22 -27.30 2.53 -21.86
C GLU A 22 -28.06 2.18 -20.58
N LYS A 23 -27.79 1.01 -19.99
CA LYS A 23 -28.44 0.55 -18.74
C LYS A 23 -28.15 1.43 -17.56
N ILE A 24 -26.90 1.91 -17.41
CA ILE A 24 -26.48 2.74 -16.26
C ILE A 24 -26.58 4.25 -16.52
N GLY A 25 -26.89 4.68 -17.75
CA GLY A 25 -27.03 6.09 -18.12
C GLY A 25 -25.71 6.88 -18.10
N MET A 26 -24.57 6.23 -18.39
CA MET A 26 -23.23 6.81 -18.37
C MET A 26 -22.54 6.75 -19.72
N SER A 27 -21.35 7.35 -19.83
CA SER A 27 -20.56 7.33 -21.06
C SER A 27 -20.08 5.90 -21.41
N PRO A 28 -19.92 5.58 -22.72
CA PRO A 28 -19.31 4.33 -23.15
C PRO A 28 -17.87 4.18 -22.64
N VAL A 29 -17.13 5.28 -22.45
CA VAL A 29 -15.79 5.29 -21.87
C VAL A 29 -15.81 4.71 -20.46
N LEU A 30 -16.68 5.24 -19.58
CA LEU A 30 -16.79 4.73 -18.21
C LEU A 30 -17.26 3.26 -18.18
N ALA A 31 -18.24 2.91 -19.00
CA ALA A 31 -18.73 1.53 -19.09
C ALA A 31 -17.64 0.57 -19.58
N GLY A 32 -16.80 0.99 -20.53
CA GLY A 32 -15.63 0.22 -20.98
C GLY A 32 -14.64 -0.06 -19.85
N LEU A 33 -14.32 0.95 -19.04
CA LEU A 33 -13.48 0.81 -17.85
C LEU A 33 -14.08 -0.14 -16.81
N LEU A 34 -15.39 -0.12 -16.61
CA LEU A 34 -16.09 -1.05 -15.71
C LEU A 34 -16.00 -2.49 -16.23
N ILE A 35 -16.23 -2.70 -17.54
CA ILE A 35 -16.11 -4.03 -18.16
C ILE A 35 -14.69 -4.61 -18.00
N GLN A 36 -13.64 -3.80 -18.19
CA GLN A 36 -12.25 -4.22 -17.97
C GLN A 36 -12.01 -4.67 -16.52
N ARG A 37 -12.67 -4.01 -15.55
CA ARG A 37 -12.62 -4.36 -14.12
C ARG A 37 -13.57 -5.51 -13.73
N GLY A 38 -14.15 -6.22 -14.71
CA GLY A 38 -15.06 -7.34 -14.46
C GLY A 38 -16.47 -6.94 -14.03
N ILE A 39 -16.81 -5.64 -14.04
CA ILE A 39 -18.12 -5.10 -13.65
C ILE A 39 -19.02 -5.07 -14.89
N LYS A 40 -19.77 -6.15 -15.12
CA LYS A 40 -20.49 -6.40 -16.38
C LYS A 40 -22.00 -6.16 -16.29
N THR A 41 -22.56 -5.91 -15.11
CA THR A 41 -24.00 -5.77 -14.91
C THR A 41 -24.35 -4.45 -14.24
N GLU A 42 -25.58 -3.97 -14.51
CA GLU A 42 -26.12 -2.76 -13.87
C GLU A 42 -26.09 -2.87 -12.33
N SER A 43 -26.46 -4.02 -11.78
CA SER A 43 -26.45 -4.26 -10.33
C SER A 43 -25.03 -4.18 -9.75
N ALA A 44 -24.04 -4.79 -10.42
CA ALA A 44 -22.63 -4.71 -10.01
C ALA A 44 -22.10 -3.26 -10.09
N ALA A 45 -22.43 -2.52 -11.15
CA ALA A 45 -22.06 -1.11 -11.30
C ALA A 45 -22.69 -0.24 -10.19
N LYS A 46 -23.96 -0.45 -9.86
CA LYS A 46 -24.62 0.26 -8.74
C LYS A 46 -23.92 0.01 -7.41
N ARG A 47 -23.57 -1.24 -7.08
CA ARG A 47 -22.80 -1.59 -5.87
C ARG A 47 -21.41 -0.96 -5.89
N PHE A 48 -20.73 -1.00 -7.02
CA PHE A 48 -19.40 -0.40 -7.17
C PHE A 48 -19.41 1.12 -6.91
N PHE A 49 -20.40 1.85 -7.44
CA PHE A 49 -20.51 3.30 -7.25
C PHE A 49 -21.08 3.73 -5.90
N ARG A 50 -21.78 2.84 -5.21
CA ARG A 50 -22.43 3.10 -3.92
C ARG A 50 -22.21 1.91 -3.00
N PRO A 51 -20.97 1.68 -2.55
CA PRO A 51 -20.68 0.61 -1.60
C PRO A 51 -21.50 0.83 -0.32
N MET A 52 -22.16 -0.21 0.18
CA MET A 52 -22.98 -0.12 1.40
C MET A 52 -22.36 -0.97 2.52
N LEU A 53 -22.34 -0.43 3.75
CA LEU A 53 -21.85 -1.16 4.94
C LEU A 53 -22.66 -2.43 5.23
N SER A 54 -23.92 -2.48 4.78
CA SER A 54 -24.78 -3.69 4.87
C SER A 54 -24.35 -4.81 3.92
N GLU A 55 -23.45 -4.54 2.97
CA GLU A 55 -22.90 -5.53 2.03
C GLU A 55 -21.57 -6.13 2.52
N LEU A 56 -21.08 -5.72 3.69
CA LEU A 56 -19.96 -6.39 4.35
C LEU A 56 -20.30 -7.87 4.59
N ILE A 57 -19.38 -8.73 4.27
CA ILE A 57 -19.50 -10.19 4.44
C ILE A 57 -19.74 -10.50 5.93
N ASP A 58 -20.56 -11.51 6.23
CA ASP A 58 -20.77 -11.93 7.61
C ASP A 58 -19.43 -12.36 8.23
N PRO A 59 -18.99 -11.72 9.34
CA PRO A 59 -17.71 -12.06 9.97
C PRO A 59 -17.64 -13.52 10.44
N PHE A 60 -18.77 -14.14 10.77
CA PHE A 60 -18.83 -15.54 11.21
C PHE A 60 -18.57 -16.57 10.11
N LEU A 61 -18.41 -16.14 8.85
CA LEU A 61 -17.90 -17.00 7.77
C LEU A 61 -16.38 -17.20 7.83
N MET A 62 -15.66 -16.40 8.65
CA MET A 62 -14.23 -16.59 8.86
C MET A 62 -14.01 -17.69 9.90
N ASN A 63 -13.14 -18.64 9.59
CA ASN A 63 -12.81 -19.76 10.48
C ASN A 63 -12.44 -19.24 11.88
N ASP A 64 -12.83 -19.96 12.91
CA ASP A 64 -12.58 -19.70 14.33
C ASP A 64 -13.17 -18.37 14.87
N MET A 65 -14.01 -17.66 14.11
CA MET A 65 -14.57 -16.37 14.55
C MET A 65 -15.49 -16.53 15.78
N ASP A 66 -16.26 -17.57 15.83
CA ASP A 66 -17.11 -17.93 16.98
C ASP A 66 -16.26 -18.22 18.23
N VAL A 67 -15.21 -19.04 18.07
CA VAL A 67 -14.26 -19.37 19.15
C VAL A 67 -13.54 -18.11 19.65
N ALA A 68 -13.14 -17.21 18.73
CA ALA A 68 -12.48 -15.94 19.08
C ALA A 68 -13.41 -15.03 19.91
N VAL A 69 -14.69 -14.90 19.49
CA VAL A 69 -15.68 -14.08 20.19
C VAL A 69 -16.00 -14.67 21.57
N ASP A 70 -16.17 -15.99 21.67
CA ASP A 70 -16.44 -16.67 22.93
C ASP A 70 -15.26 -16.52 23.90
N ARG A 71 -14.01 -16.71 23.43
CA ARG A 71 -12.82 -16.53 24.28
C ARG A 71 -12.68 -15.08 24.77
N LEU A 72 -13.01 -14.10 23.92
CA LEU A 72 -12.98 -12.69 24.29
C LEU A 72 -14.05 -12.38 25.35
N ASN A 73 -15.27 -12.89 25.18
CA ASN A 73 -16.36 -12.76 26.17
C ASN A 73 -15.97 -13.41 27.50
N ASP A 74 -15.39 -14.59 27.47
CA ASP A 74 -14.87 -15.29 28.64
C ASP A 74 -13.82 -14.48 29.40
N ALA A 75 -12.86 -13.89 28.68
CA ALA A 75 -11.83 -13.05 29.27
C ALA A 75 -12.43 -11.85 29.99
N MET A 76 -13.39 -11.17 29.36
CA MET A 76 -14.11 -10.05 29.98
C MET A 76 -14.92 -10.48 31.19
N GLY A 77 -15.65 -11.60 31.08
CA GLY A 77 -16.46 -12.16 32.17
C GLY A 77 -15.63 -12.56 33.40
N ARG A 78 -14.44 -13.10 33.17
CA ARG A 78 -13.48 -13.47 34.22
C ARG A 78 -12.62 -12.31 34.69
N LYS A 79 -12.76 -11.11 34.09
CA LYS A 79 -11.95 -9.91 34.38
C LYS A 79 -10.44 -10.13 34.10
N GLU A 80 -10.11 -10.98 33.14
CA GLU A 80 -8.74 -11.25 32.73
C GLU A 80 -8.10 -10.01 32.08
N ARG A 81 -6.81 -9.78 32.30
CA ARG A 81 -6.10 -8.72 31.58
C ARG A 81 -5.90 -9.11 30.13
N ILE A 82 -6.34 -8.25 29.22
CA ILE A 82 -6.24 -8.43 27.77
C ILE A 82 -5.14 -7.51 27.22
N MET A 83 -4.32 -8.01 26.30
CA MET A 83 -3.34 -7.21 25.57
C MET A 83 -3.63 -7.26 24.08
N VAL A 84 -3.71 -6.08 23.44
CA VAL A 84 -3.79 -5.93 21.99
C VAL A 84 -2.39 -5.76 21.47
N TYR A 85 -1.90 -6.72 20.71
CA TYR A 85 -0.54 -6.77 20.17
C TYR A 85 -0.57 -6.52 18.67
N GLY A 86 0.33 -5.74 18.10
CA GLY A 86 0.39 -5.54 16.65
C GLY A 86 1.79 -5.27 16.15
N ASP A 87 1.97 -5.30 14.82
CA ASP A 87 3.22 -4.88 14.22
C ASP A 87 3.40 -3.36 14.28
N TYR A 88 4.62 -2.90 14.01
CA TYR A 88 5.06 -1.50 14.15
C TYR A 88 4.78 -0.64 12.91
N ASP A 89 4.23 -1.19 11.85
CA ASP A 89 3.89 -0.42 10.65
C ASP A 89 2.48 0.20 10.70
N VAL A 90 2.02 0.81 9.61
CA VAL A 90 0.72 1.50 9.57
C VAL A 90 -0.42 0.52 9.77
N ASP A 91 -0.38 -0.66 9.14
CA ASP A 91 -1.46 -1.64 9.25
C ASP A 91 -1.54 -2.16 10.69
N GLY A 92 -0.44 -2.62 11.27
CA GLY A 92 -0.40 -3.08 12.65
C GLY A 92 -0.80 -1.99 13.66
N CYS A 93 -0.26 -0.77 13.54
CA CYS A 93 -0.60 0.34 14.45
C CYS A 93 -2.06 0.77 14.36
N THR A 94 -2.65 0.82 13.16
CA THR A 94 -4.07 1.18 12.99
C THR A 94 -5.00 0.05 13.44
N ALA A 95 -4.61 -1.21 13.22
CA ALA A 95 -5.33 -2.38 13.73
C ALA A 95 -5.40 -2.38 15.26
N VAL A 96 -4.26 -2.15 15.92
CA VAL A 96 -4.20 -2.02 17.39
C VAL A 96 -5.06 -0.86 17.87
N ALA A 97 -4.95 0.31 17.24
CA ALA A 97 -5.74 1.47 17.60
C ALA A 97 -7.24 1.22 17.47
N LEU A 98 -7.68 0.57 16.39
CA LEU A 98 -9.07 0.21 16.14
C LEU A 98 -9.60 -0.72 17.22
N VAL A 99 -8.93 -1.86 17.44
CA VAL A 99 -9.39 -2.90 18.39
C VAL A 99 -9.35 -2.38 19.82
N TYR A 100 -8.27 -1.71 20.21
CA TYR A 100 -8.13 -1.12 21.54
C TYR A 100 -9.20 -0.06 21.82
N LYS A 101 -9.39 0.92 20.92
CA LYS A 101 -10.42 1.99 21.09
C LYS A 101 -11.83 1.43 21.13
N PHE A 102 -12.11 0.36 20.38
CA PHE A 102 -13.43 -0.27 20.42
C PHE A 102 -13.66 -0.98 21.75
N LEU A 103 -12.76 -1.89 22.15
CA LEU A 103 -12.91 -2.68 23.36
C LEU A 103 -12.85 -1.84 24.64
N GLN A 104 -12.02 -0.78 24.67
CA GLN A 104 -11.89 0.12 25.83
C GLN A 104 -13.21 0.83 26.19
N GLN A 105 -14.19 0.88 25.27
CA GLN A 105 -15.51 1.42 25.57
C GLN A 105 -16.31 0.51 26.53
N PHE A 106 -15.98 -0.76 26.59
CA PHE A 106 -16.71 -1.79 27.32
C PHE A 106 -15.86 -2.49 28.39
N TYR A 107 -14.55 -2.40 28.28
CA TYR A 107 -13.63 -3.12 29.15
C TYR A 107 -12.37 -2.29 29.46
N SER A 108 -12.10 -2.07 30.74
CA SER A 108 -11.00 -1.21 31.18
C SER A 108 -9.69 -1.96 31.46
N ASN A 109 -9.75 -3.31 31.69
CA ASN A 109 -8.54 -4.11 31.97
C ASN A 109 -7.87 -4.56 30.67
N ILE A 110 -7.55 -3.60 29.82
CA ILE A 110 -6.99 -3.79 28.48
C ILE A 110 -5.79 -2.86 28.28
N ASP A 111 -4.73 -3.37 27.67
CA ASP A 111 -3.52 -2.64 27.30
C ASP A 111 -3.10 -2.99 25.87
N TYR A 112 -2.06 -2.37 25.33
CA TYR A 112 -1.53 -2.69 24.02
C TYR A 112 0.00 -2.77 24.02
N TYR A 113 0.55 -3.49 23.05
CA TYR A 113 1.98 -3.70 22.89
C TYR A 113 2.37 -3.64 21.41
N ILE A 114 3.48 -2.95 21.11
CA ILE A 114 4.13 -2.91 19.81
C ILE A 114 5.59 -3.31 20.00
N PRO A 115 6.09 -4.34 19.28
CA PRO A 115 7.47 -4.77 19.41
C PRO A 115 8.45 -3.72 18.87
N ASN A 116 9.64 -3.69 19.47
CA ASN A 116 10.71 -2.83 18.97
C ASN A 116 11.40 -3.49 17.77
N ARG A 117 11.39 -2.82 16.63
CA ARG A 117 11.95 -3.32 15.37
C ARG A 117 13.42 -3.72 15.46
N GLU A 118 14.23 -2.97 16.21
CA GLU A 118 15.68 -3.21 16.32
C GLU A 118 16.00 -4.33 17.31
N GLY A 119 15.32 -4.33 18.46
CA GLY A 119 15.60 -5.28 19.55
C GLY A 119 14.81 -6.59 19.48
N GLU A 120 13.57 -6.56 18.96
CA GLU A 120 12.66 -7.71 18.97
C GLU A 120 12.41 -8.29 17.57
N GLY A 121 12.53 -7.46 16.52
CA GLY A 121 12.27 -7.86 15.15
C GLY A 121 10.81 -7.67 14.73
N TYR A 122 10.35 -8.45 13.75
CA TYR A 122 9.00 -8.42 13.21
C TYR A 122 8.12 -9.46 13.90
N GLY A 123 6.88 -9.08 14.19
CA GLY A 123 5.85 -9.98 14.67
C GLY A 123 5.89 -10.26 16.17
N VAL A 124 5.36 -11.40 16.59
CA VAL A 124 5.31 -11.79 18.01
C VAL A 124 6.72 -12.12 18.51
N SER A 125 7.13 -11.48 19.61
CA SER A 125 8.44 -11.68 20.22
C SER A 125 8.33 -12.42 21.56
N ARG A 126 9.40 -13.14 21.95
CA ARG A 126 9.50 -13.71 23.31
C ARG A 126 9.48 -12.63 24.38
N GLN A 127 10.11 -11.48 24.14
CA GLN A 127 10.10 -10.34 25.06
C GLN A 127 8.68 -9.80 25.28
N GLY A 128 7.88 -9.70 24.21
CA GLY A 128 6.47 -9.32 24.32
C GLY A 128 5.64 -10.34 25.11
N VAL A 129 5.91 -11.64 24.95
CA VAL A 129 5.29 -12.71 25.75
C VAL A 129 5.71 -12.62 27.22
N ASP A 130 6.99 -12.38 27.50
CA ASP A 130 7.50 -12.23 28.86
C ASP A 130 6.87 -11.00 29.54
N TYR A 131 6.79 -9.87 28.85
CA TYR A 131 6.10 -8.68 29.35
C TYR A 131 4.60 -8.97 29.65
N ALA A 132 3.92 -9.72 28.78
CA ALA A 132 2.54 -10.11 29.00
C ALA A 132 2.40 -10.98 30.27
N ALA A 133 3.30 -11.95 30.47
CA ALA A 133 3.31 -12.80 31.65
C ALA A 133 3.57 -12.01 32.94
N GLU A 134 4.57 -11.13 32.95
CA GLU A 134 4.95 -10.28 34.09
C GLU A 134 3.82 -9.32 34.50
N THR A 135 3.06 -8.83 33.52
CA THR A 135 1.96 -7.90 33.75
C THR A 135 0.61 -8.60 33.98
N GLY A 136 0.59 -9.94 34.02
CA GLY A 136 -0.60 -10.72 34.35
C GLY A 136 -1.64 -10.84 33.23
N VAL A 137 -1.24 -10.63 31.97
CA VAL A 137 -2.08 -10.83 30.79
C VAL A 137 -2.48 -12.30 30.66
N LYS A 138 -3.72 -12.56 30.28
CA LYS A 138 -4.26 -13.91 30.06
C LYS A 138 -4.71 -14.14 28.62
N LEU A 139 -4.98 -13.07 27.88
CA LEU A 139 -5.38 -13.13 26.49
C LEU A 139 -4.62 -12.06 25.70
N ILE A 140 -3.98 -12.47 24.62
CA ILE A 140 -3.38 -11.58 23.61
C ILE A 140 -4.21 -11.65 22.33
N ILE A 141 -4.67 -10.50 21.85
CA ILE A 141 -5.24 -10.34 20.51
C ILE A 141 -4.11 -9.79 19.64
N VAL A 142 -3.55 -10.62 18.79
CA VAL A 142 -2.45 -10.21 17.90
C VAL A 142 -3.01 -9.83 16.53
N LEU A 143 -2.53 -8.71 15.98
CA LEU A 143 -3.05 -8.05 14.79
C LEU A 143 -1.92 -7.85 13.77
N ASP A 144 -2.20 -8.14 12.50
CA ASP A 144 -1.29 -7.92 11.38
C ASP A 144 0.04 -8.70 11.47
N CYS A 145 0.08 -9.70 12.30
CA CYS A 145 1.22 -10.63 12.46
C CYS A 145 0.77 -11.86 13.26
N GLY A 146 1.69 -12.78 13.47
CA GLY A 146 1.50 -13.93 14.38
C GLY A 146 1.16 -15.24 13.68
N ILE A 147 0.76 -15.25 12.41
CA ILE A 147 0.39 -16.50 11.70
C ILE A 147 1.58 -17.47 11.57
N LYS A 148 2.80 -16.99 11.67
CA LYS A 148 4.04 -17.78 11.61
C LYS A 148 4.76 -17.94 12.95
N ALA A 149 4.21 -17.38 14.03
CA ALA A 149 4.83 -17.34 15.37
C ALA A 149 4.56 -18.63 16.18
N ILE A 150 4.92 -19.79 15.64
CA ILE A 150 4.60 -21.10 16.23
C ILE A 150 5.28 -21.27 17.59
N GLU A 151 6.58 -20.98 17.67
CA GLU A 151 7.38 -21.15 18.89
C GLU A 151 6.97 -20.17 19.98
N GLU A 152 6.75 -18.89 19.62
CA GLU A 152 6.40 -17.83 20.56
C GLU A 152 5.03 -18.08 21.18
N ILE A 153 4.06 -18.53 20.37
CA ILE A 153 2.71 -18.84 20.85
C ILE A 153 2.70 -20.13 21.68
N ALA A 154 3.48 -21.14 21.31
CA ALA A 154 3.68 -22.33 22.13
C ALA A 154 4.30 -21.98 23.49
N TYR A 155 5.27 -21.07 23.51
CA TYR A 155 5.89 -20.56 24.72
C TYR A 155 4.90 -19.78 25.61
N ALA A 156 4.07 -18.94 24.99
CA ALA A 156 3.02 -18.21 25.71
C ALA A 156 1.98 -19.16 26.35
N LYS A 157 1.59 -20.20 25.62
CA LYS A 157 0.67 -21.22 26.11
C LYS A 157 1.19 -21.95 27.36
N GLN A 158 2.50 -22.23 27.43
CA GLN A 158 3.14 -22.80 28.63
C GLN A 158 3.07 -21.85 29.84
N ARG A 159 2.93 -20.54 29.61
CA ARG A 159 2.76 -19.50 30.63
C ARG A 159 1.29 -19.21 30.96
N GLY A 160 0.35 -19.94 30.38
CA GLY A 160 -1.09 -19.77 30.59
C GLY A 160 -1.63 -18.49 29.96
N ILE A 161 -1.10 -18.08 28.82
CA ILE A 161 -1.55 -16.96 28.00
C ILE A 161 -2.10 -17.49 26.68
N ASP A 162 -3.35 -17.17 26.40
CA ASP A 162 -4.05 -17.53 25.17
C ASP A 162 -3.84 -16.46 24.08
N PHE A 163 -3.92 -16.90 22.82
CA PHE A 163 -3.81 -16.02 21.65
C PHE A 163 -5.05 -16.12 20.76
N ILE A 164 -5.53 -14.96 20.28
CA ILE A 164 -6.40 -14.80 19.12
C ILE A 164 -5.58 -14.11 18.05
N ILE A 165 -5.36 -14.77 16.91
CA ILE A 165 -4.60 -14.22 15.79
C ILE A 165 -5.56 -13.59 14.79
N CYS A 166 -5.31 -12.33 14.43
CA CYS A 166 -6.00 -11.59 13.38
C CYS A 166 -4.96 -11.15 12.35
N ASP A 167 -4.68 -12.00 11.38
CA ASP A 167 -3.60 -11.80 10.42
C ASP A 167 -4.08 -12.02 8.98
N HIS A 168 -3.39 -11.45 8.02
CA HIS A 168 -3.68 -11.58 6.60
C HIS A 168 -2.49 -12.08 5.77
N HIS A 169 -1.37 -12.33 6.41
CA HIS A 169 -0.19 -12.92 5.76
C HIS A 169 -0.45 -14.38 5.37
N VAL A 170 0.29 -14.85 4.35
CA VAL A 170 0.18 -16.25 3.91
C VAL A 170 0.72 -17.18 5.01
N PRO A 171 -0.08 -18.14 5.49
CA PRO A 171 0.36 -19.12 6.47
C PRO A 171 1.45 -20.03 5.91
N ASP A 172 2.26 -20.59 6.79
CA ASP A 172 3.07 -21.77 6.49
C ASP A 172 2.23 -23.06 6.59
N ASP A 173 2.81 -24.22 6.32
CA ASP A 173 2.11 -25.50 6.35
C ASP A 173 1.55 -25.85 7.74
N GLU A 174 2.23 -25.40 8.80
CA GLU A 174 1.82 -25.58 10.19
C GLU A 174 1.30 -24.25 10.78
N LEU A 175 0.16 -24.33 11.46
CA LEU A 175 -0.45 -23.18 12.13
C LEU A 175 0.00 -23.10 13.61
N PRO A 176 0.18 -21.89 14.16
CA PRO A 176 0.53 -21.70 15.57
C PRO A 176 -0.58 -22.23 16.51
N PRO A 177 -0.23 -22.73 17.71
CA PRO A 177 -1.18 -23.34 18.66
C PRO A 177 -2.01 -22.29 19.43
N ALA A 178 -2.59 -21.32 18.71
CA ALA A 178 -3.50 -20.30 19.22
C ALA A 178 -4.90 -20.87 19.51
N VAL A 179 -5.69 -20.16 20.32
CA VAL A 179 -7.09 -20.54 20.59
C VAL A 179 -7.96 -20.31 19.36
N ALA A 180 -7.71 -19.22 18.63
CA ALA A 180 -8.41 -18.90 17.40
C ALA A 180 -7.46 -18.21 16.40
N ILE A 181 -7.64 -18.52 15.11
CA ILE A 181 -6.83 -17.97 14.01
C ILE A 181 -7.75 -17.40 12.94
N LEU A 182 -7.93 -16.09 12.97
CA LEU A 182 -8.70 -15.33 11.99
C LEU A 182 -7.76 -14.90 10.86
N ASN A 183 -7.73 -15.68 9.78
CA ASN A 183 -6.94 -15.38 8.60
C ASN A 183 -7.67 -15.86 7.34
N PRO A 184 -8.06 -14.95 6.43
CA PRO A 184 -8.78 -15.33 5.22
C PRO A 184 -7.96 -16.16 4.23
N LYS A 185 -6.62 -16.17 4.36
CA LYS A 185 -5.69 -16.91 3.47
C LYS A 185 -5.33 -18.31 3.96
N ARG A 186 -5.87 -18.76 5.08
CA ARG A 186 -5.71 -20.16 5.51
C ARG A 186 -6.19 -21.12 4.41
N VAL A 187 -5.53 -22.25 4.27
CA VAL A 187 -5.85 -23.27 3.25
C VAL A 187 -7.29 -23.80 3.42
N ASP A 188 -7.75 -23.94 4.67
CA ASP A 188 -9.10 -24.38 5.03
C ASP A 188 -10.13 -23.25 5.09
N SER A 189 -9.74 -22.01 4.78
CA SER A 189 -10.64 -20.86 4.85
C SER A 189 -11.66 -20.84 3.73
N THR A 190 -12.93 -20.74 4.09
CA THR A 190 -14.07 -20.53 3.19
C THR A 190 -14.49 -19.08 3.08
N TYR A 191 -13.78 -18.17 3.76
CA TYR A 191 -14.09 -16.74 3.70
C TYR A 191 -13.99 -16.22 2.27
N PRO A 192 -15.03 -15.55 1.73
CA PRO A 192 -15.11 -15.25 0.29
C PRO A 192 -14.05 -14.25 -0.21
N PHE A 193 -13.55 -13.36 0.66
CA PHE A 193 -12.58 -12.33 0.30
C PHE A 193 -11.24 -12.55 1.00
N LYS A 194 -10.17 -12.82 0.23
CA LYS A 194 -8.86 -13.22 0.75
C LYS A 194 -7.90 -12.06 1.02
N HIS A 195 -8.25 -10.83 0.63
CA HIS A 195 -7.33 -9.69 0.57
C HIS A 195 -7.62 -8.58 1.59
N LEU A 196 -8.26 -8.91 2.72
CA LEU A 196 -8.35 -7.97 3.83
C LEU A 196 -6.93 -7.57 4.29
N CYS A 197 -6.74 -6.31 4.71
CA CYS A 197 -5.57 -5.88 5.48
C CYS A 197 -5.66 -6.37 6.93
N GLY A 198 -4.58 -6.31 7.70
CA GLY A 198 -4.57 -6.72 9.11
C GLY A 198 -5.57 -5.95 9.95
N CYS A 199 -5.68 -4.63 9.76
CA CYS A 199 -6.72 -3.79 10.38
C CYS A 199 -8.13 -4.23 9.97
N GLY A 200 -8.32 -4.65 8.70
CA GLY A 200 -9.58 -5.20 8.21
C GLY A 200 -9.97 -6.50 8.92
N VAL A 201 -9.03 -7.39 9.18
CA VAL A 201 -9.29 -8.63 9.97
C VAL A 201 -9.64 -8.27 11.41
N GLY A 202 -8.92 -7.34 12.04
CA GLY A 202 -9.24 -6.82 13.37
C GLY A 202 -10.64 -6.19 13.42
N PHE A 203 -11.01 -5.43 12.37
CA PHE A 203 -12.37 -4.89 12.23
C PHE A 203 -13.44 -5.99 12.16
N LYS A 204 -13.18 -7.10 11.45
CA LYS A 204 -14.11 -8.25 11.38
C LYS A 204 -14.29 -8.90 12.73
N LEU A 205 -13.26 -9.03 13.55
CA LEU A 205 -13.39 -9.51 14.94
C LEU A 205 -14.28 -8.57 15.76
N MET A 206 -14.08 -7.25 15.65
CA MET A 206 -14.92 -6.27 16.37
C MET A 206 -16.37 -6.25 15.85
N GLN A 207 -16.56 -6.47 14.55
CA GLN A 207 -17.90 -6.61 13.95
C GLN A 207 -18.62 -7.87 14.50
N ALA A 208 -17.94 -9.00 14.58
CA ALA A 208 -18.48 -10.23 15.14
C ALA A 208 -18.82 -10.08 16.64
N PHE A 209 -17.87 -9.51 17.41
CA PHE A 209 -18.07 -9.24 18.83
C PHE A 209 -19.27 -8.31 19.07
N ALA A 210 -19.38 -7.22 18.29
CA ALA A 210 -20.52 -6.30 18.39
C ALA A 210 -21.84 -7.00 18.07
N LYS A 211 -21.89 -7.79 16.98
CA LYS A 211 -23.09 -8.56 16.58
C LYS A 211 -23.52 -9.55 17.65
N ASN A 212 -22.56 -10.30 18.23
CA ASN A 212 -22.83 -11.30 19.26
C ASN A 212 -23.32 -10.68 20.57
N ASN A 213 -22.85 -9.50 20.93
CA ASN A 213 -23.17 -8.81 22.19
C ASN A 213 -24.27 -7.74 22.03
N GLY A 214 -24.97 -7.69 20.88
CA GLY A 214 -26.07 -6.73 20.69
C GLY A 214 -25.59 -5.26 20.63
N ILE A 215 -24.32 -5.01 20.36
CA ILE A 215 -23.75 -3.66 20.24
C ILE A 215 -24.09 -3.11 18.85
N PRO A 216 -24.71 -1.93 18.74
CA PRO A 216 -25.08 -1.36 17.46
C PRO A 216 -23.85 -1.14 16.55
N PHE A 217 -23.95 -1.50 15.27
CA PHE A 217 -22.89 -1.30 14.26
C PHE A 217 -22.41 0.16 14.18
N ALA A 218 -23.26 1.12 14.51
CA ALA A 218 -22.92 2.53 14.59
C ALA A 218 -21.71 2.85 15.48
N ARG A 219 -21.37 1.96 16.45
CA ARG A 219 -20.18 2.11 17.30
C ARG A 219 -18.87 1.81 16.55
N LEU A 220 -18.93 1.10 15.43
CA LEU A 220 -17.77 0.78 14.59
C LEU A 220 -17.52 1.85 13.53
N ILE A 221 -18.55 2.60 13.10
CA ILE A 221 -18.42 3.59 12.03
C ILE A 221 -17.30 4.63 12.27
N PRO A 222 -17.14 5.20 13.49
CA PRO A 222 -16.08 6.16 13.77
C PRO A 222 -14.65 5.61 13.61
N LEU A 223 -14.49 4.29 13.58
CA LEU A 223 -13.19 3.61 13.49
C LEU A 223 -12.83 3.19 12.06
N LEU A 224 -13.72 3.43 11.08
CA LEU A 224 -13.46 3.11 9.68
C LEU A 224 -12.35 3.95 9.06
N ASP A 225 -12.03 5.11 9.64
CA ASP A 225 -10.89 5.93 9.23
C ASP A 225 -9.56 5.16 9.37
N PHE A 226 -9.40 4.36 10.42
CA PHE A 226 -8.25 3.46 10.57
C PHE A 226 -8.18 2.41 9.46
N CYS A 227 -9.33 1.82 9.08
CA CYS A 227 -9.38 0.88 7.97
C CYS A 227 -8.94 1.53 6.64
N ALA A 228 -9.38 2.76 6.36
CA ALA A 228 -8.97 3.47 5.14
C ALA A 228 -7.46 3.76 5.14
N VAL A 229 -6.90 4.15 6.29
CA VAL A 229 -5.46 4.42 6.44
C VAL A 229 -4.65 3.14 6.24
N SER A 230 -5.07 2.04 6.84
CA SER A 230 -4.46 0.72 6.68
C SER A 230 -4.48 0.25 5.22
N ILE A 231 -5.67 0.19 4.59
CA ILE A 231 -5.84 -0.27 3.20
C ILE A 231 -4.94 0.52 2.23
N ALA A 232 -4.82 1.84 2.43
CA ALA A 232 -3.97 2.68 1.60
C ALA A 232 -2.47 2.42 1.81
N ALA A 233 -2.06 2.17 3.05
CA ALA A 233 -0.64 2.03 3.41
C ALA A 233 -0.10 0.63 3.12
N ASP A 234 -0.91 -0.41 3.32
CA ASP A 234 -0.56 -1.80 3.08
C ASP A 234 -0.73 -2.23 1.60
N LEU A 235 -1.26 -1.32 0.77
CA LEU A 235 -1.41 -1.54 -0.68
C LEU A 235 -2.25 -2.77 -1.05
N VAL A 236 -3.19 -3.15 -0.20
CA VAL A 236 -4.13 -4.25 -0.50
C VAL A 236 -5.14 -3.84 -1.58
N PRO A 237 -5.68 -4.79 -2.37
CA PRO A 237 -6.63 -4.48 -3.43
C PRO A 237 -7.88 -3.73 -2.93
N VAL A 238 -8.23 -2.63 -3.60
CA VAL A 238 -9.40 -1.79 -3.30
C VAL A 238 -10.65 -2.36 -3.99
N GLU A 239 -10.96 -3.60 -3.62
CA GLU A 239 -12.05 -4.40 -4.15
C GLU A 239 -12.91 -4.96 -3.00
N SER A 240 -14.10 -5.45 -3.32
CA SER A 240 -14.98 -6.12 -2.36
C SER A 240 -15.08 -5.37 -1.02
N GLU A 241 -14.80 -6.03 0.11
CA GLU A 241 -14.87 -5.42 1.45
C GLU A 241 -13.87 -4.27 1.65
N ASN A 242 -12.64 -4.39 1.11
CA ASN A 242 -11.67 -3.31 1.19
C ASN A 242 -12.20 -2.03 0.52
N ARG A 243 -12.93 -2.15 -0.59
CA ARG A 243 -13.57 -0.99 -1.22
C ARG A 243 -14.65 -0.38 -0.34
N ILE A 244 -15.49 -1.20 0.29
CA ILE A 244 -16.54 -0.73 1.21
C ILE A 244 -15.89 0.00 2.41
N LEU A 245 -14.89 -0.63 3.04
CA LEU A 245 -14.18 -0.07 4.19
C LEU A 245 -13.43 1.21 3.82
N ALA A 246 -12.72 1.23 2.69
CA ALA A 246 -12.00 2.41 2.21
C ALA A 246 -12.94 3.56 1.85
N PHE A 247 -14.07 3.29 1.17
CA PHE A 247 -15.05 4.30 0.80
C PHE A 247 -15.65 5.00 2.03
N HIS A 248 -16.12 4.22 2.99
CA HIS A 248 -16.70 4.77 4.21
C HIS A 248 -15.64 5.32 5.17
N GLY A 249 -14.48 4.71 5.22
CA GLY A 249 -13.34 5.18 6.01
C GLY A 249 -12.79 6.51 5.51
N LEU A 250 -12.66 6.70 4.19
CA LEU A 250 -12.31 8.01 3.61
C LEU A 250 -13.36 9.07 3.90
N LYS A 251 -14.65 8.70 3.84
CA LYS A 251 -15.71 9.63 4.22
C LYS A 251 -15.60 10.04 5.69
N GLN A 252 -15.35 9.07 6.59
CA GLN A 252 -15.12 9.32 8.01
C GLN A 252 -13.90 10.21 8.23
N LEU A 253 -12.78 9.91 7.55
CA LEU A 253 -11.53 10.67 7.63
C LEU A 253 -11.70 12.14 7.18
N ASN A 254 -12.50 12.37 6.14
CA ASN A 254 -12.77 13.71 5.61
C ASN A 254 -13.79 14.50 6.42
N GLN A 255 -14.73 13.85 7.10
CA GLN A 255 -15.82 14.52 7.82
C GLN A 255 -15.56 14.65 9.30
N ASN A 256 -15.11 13.59 9.95
CA ASN A 256 -14.92 13.53 11.39
C ASN A 256 -13.82 12.51 11.77
N PRO A 257 -12.55 12.80 11.42
CA PRO A 257 -11.44 11.91 11.73
C PRO A 257 -11.25 11.71 13.23
N SER A 258 -10.74 10.55 13.62
CA SER A 258 -10.29 10.31 15.00
C SER A 258 -9.21 11.33 15.40
N THR A 259 -9.13 11.67 16.68
CA THR A 259 -8.30 12.78 17.20
C THR A 259 -6.85 12.68 16.75
N GLY A 260 -6.23 11.51 16.82
CA GLY A 260 -4.85 11.31 16.38
C GLY A 260 -4.67 11.51 14.87
N LEU A 261 -5.57 10.97 14.04
CA LEU A 261 -5.53 11.19 12.58
C LEU A 261 -5.81 12.65 12.23
N LYS A 262 -6.70 13.33 12.95
CA LYS A 262 -6.95 14.78 12.79
C LYS A 262 -5.67 15.58 13.03
N ALA A 263 -4.92 15.26 14.08
CA ALA A 263 -3.65 15.93 14.37
C ALA A 263 -2.62 15.68 13.25
N ILE A 264 -2.49 14.46 12.74
CA ILE A 264 -1.60 14.16 11.60
C ILE A 264 -2.02 14.94 10.35
N ILE A 265 -3.31 15.00 10.03
CA ILE A 265 -3.87 15.74 8.89
C ILE A 265 -3.50 17.24 9.00
N GLU A 266 -3.61 17.82 10.18
CA GLU A 266 -3.28 19.22 10.44
C GLU A 266 -1.77 19.49 10.24
N ILE A 267 -0.91 18.66 10.83
CA ILE A 267 0.56 18.75 10.65
C ILE A 267 0.99 18.54 9.19
N CYS A 268 0.24 17.75 8.43
CA CYS A 268 0.46 17.58 6.99
C CYS A 268 0.01 18.80 6.15
N GLY A 269 -0.67 19.79 6.72
CA GLY A 269 -1.25 20.91 5.98
C GLY A 269 -2.42 20.51 5.07
N LEU A 270 -3.18 19.47 5.44
CA LEU A 270 -4.24 18.89 4.63
C LEU A 270 -5.65 19.24 5.06
N THR A 271 -5.83 20.06 6.09
CA THR A 271 -7.12 20.36 6.76
C THR A 271 -8.20 20.92 5.81
N ASN A 272 -7.80 21.62 4.75
CA ASN A 272 -8.73 22.26 3.81
C ASN A 272 -8.79 21.54 2.45
N ARG A 273 -8.44 20.28 2.41
CA ARG A 273 -8.43 19.47 1.19
C ARG A 273 -9.25 18.20 1.39
N GLU A 274 -9.91 17.74 0.34
CA GLU A 274 -10.46 16.39 0.31
C GLU A 274 -9.30 15.40 0.23
N LEU A 275 -9.22 14.50 1.21
CA LEU A 275 -8.22 13.45 1.29
C LEU A 275 -8.63 12.29 0.39
N THR A 276 -7.67 11.77 -0.33
CA THR A 276 -7.79 10.54 -1.12
C THR A 276 -6.83 9.48 -0.58
N MET A 277 -6.89 8.27 -1.15
CA MET A 277 -5.93 7.21 -0.81
C MET A 277 -4.47 7.64 -1.05
N THR A 278 -4.26 8.52 -2.05
CA THR A 278 -2.92 9.06 -2.37
C THR A 278 -2.35 9.91 -1.23
N GLU A 279 -3.15 10.81 -0.64
CA GLU A 279 -2.69 11.59 0.52
C GLU A 279 -2.39 10.71 1.72
N ILE A 280 -3.18 9.66 1.93
CA ILE A 280 -2.92 8.70 3.01
C ILE A 280 -1.58 8.00 2.75
N MET A 281 -1.39 7.41 1.58
CA MET A 281 -0.21 6.64 1.21
C MET A 281 1.09 7.46 1.28
N PHE A 282 1.08 8.69 0.77
CA PHE A 282 2.31 9.49 0.63
C PHE A 282 2.53 10.54 1.72
N LYS A 283 1.51 10.86 2.54
CA LYS A 283 1.63 11.90 3.57
C LYS A 283 1.32 11.39 4.97
N ILE A 284 0.21 10.69 5.17
CA ILE A 284 -0.20 10.20 6.50
C ILE A 284 0.59 8.94 6.89
N GLY A 285 0.56 7.91 6.05
CA GLY A 285 1.22 6.62 6.30
C GLY A 285 2.71 6.73 6.60
N PRO A 286 3.53 7.49 5.83
CA PRO A 286 4.95 7.63 6.10
C PRO A 286 5.28 8.23 7.48
N ARG A 287 4.40 9.07 8.04
CA ARG A 287 4.58 9.61 9.39
C ARG A 287 4.33 8.56 10.46
N ILE A 288 3.25 7.81 10.35
CA ILE A 288 2.97 6.68 11.26
C ILE A 288 4.12 5.67 11.21
N ASN A 289 4.58 5.29 10.02
CA ASN A 289 5.72 4.39 9.83
C ASN A 289 7.04 4.93 10.38
N ALA A 290 7.22 6.25 10.45
CA ALA A 290 8.49 6.84 10.87
C ALA A 290 8.84 6.51 12.32
N SER A 291 7.86 6.43 13.23
CA SER A 291 8.08 6.05 14.62
C SER A 291 8.70 4.66 14.74
N GLY A 292 8.14 3.64 14.09
CA GLY A 292 8.66 2.26 14.08
C GLY A 292 9.98 2.07 13.32
N ARG A 293 10.34 3.03 12.42
CA ARG A 293 11.63 2.98 11.69
C ARG A 293 12.76 3.70 12.40
N MET A 294 12.46 4.72 13.17
CA MET A 294 13.45 5.62 13.76
C MET A 294 13.62 5.42 15.26
N GLN A 295 12.56 4.99 15.96
CA GLN A 295 12.54 4.80 17.40
C GLN A 295 11.63 3.62 17.83
N ASN A 296 10.38 3.88 18.20
CA ASN A 296 9.45 2.90 18.73
C ASN A 296 8.03 3.07 18.12
N GLY A 297 7.50 2.00 17.52
CA GLY A 297 6.15 1.99 16.95
C GLY A 297 5.02 2.28 17.95
N ARG A 298 5.25 2.09 19.25
CA ARG A 298 4.29 2.39 20.31
C ARG A 298 3.83 3.85 20.27
N GLU A 299 4.72 4.80 19.94
CA GLU A 299 4.37 6.24 19.86
C GLU A 299 3.29 6.53 18.80
N ALA A 300 3.30 5.76 17.70
CA ALA A 300 2.24 5.88 16.69
C ALA A 300 0.88 5.45 17.25
N VAL A 301 0.82 4.35 17.99
CA VAL A 301 -0.43 3.90 18.61
C VAL A 301 -0.88 4.88 19.70
N GLU A 302 0.04 5.39 20.53
CA GLU A 302 -0.28 6.41 21.55
C GLU A 302 -0.97 7.62 20.91
N LEU A 303 -0.44 8.13 19.79
CA LEU A 303 -1.07 9.21 19.02
C LEU A 303 -2.45 8.78 18.48
N LEU A 304 -2.58 7.61 17.86
CA LEU A 304 -3.82 7.18 17.23
C LEU A 304 -4.96 6.94 18.22
N VAL A 305 -4.64 6.54 19.46
CA VAL A 305 -5.64 6.31 20.50
C VAL A 305 -5.95 7.55 21.35
N GLU A 306 -5.15 8.61 21.24
CA GLU A 306 -5.29 9.85 22.02
C GLU A 306 -6.66 10.52 21.80
N ARG A 307 -7.22 11.10 22.86
CA ARG A 307 -8.53 11.76 22.88
C ARG A 307 -8.41 13.29 23.02
N ASP A 308 -7.35 13.75 23.63
CA ASP A 308 -7.04 15.19 23.75
C ASP A 308 -6.32 15.68 22.49
N LEU A 309 -6.93 16.69 21.83
CA LEU A 309 -6.39 17.20 20.56
C LEU A 309 -5.05 17.94 20.76
N GLN A 310 -4.84 18.64 21.87
CA GLN A 310 -3.58 19.37 22.09
C GLN A 310 -2.43 18.42 22.31
N LYS A 311 -2.67 17.36 23.07
CA LYS A 311 -1.69 16.29 23.24
C LYS A 311 -1.43 15.57 21.92
N ALA A 312 -2.48 15.22 21.18
CA ALA A 312 -2.33 14.61 19.86
C ALA A 312 -1.53 15.47 18.87
N LEU A 313 -1.70 16.81 18.89
CA LEU A 313 -0.89 17.72 18.07
C LEU A 313 0.59 17.72 18.48
N THR A 314 0.87 17.66 19.77
CA THR A 314 2.25 17.56 20.28
C THR A 314 2.91 16.25 19.81
N ASP A 315 2.20 15.12 19.97
CA ASP A 315 2.69 13.81 19.55
C ASP A 315 2.84 13.71 18.01
N ALA A 316 1.89 14.27 17.25
CA ALA A 316 1.96 14.33 15.78
C ALA A 316 3.15 15.20 15.29
N THR A 317 3.46 16.30 16.00
CA THR A 317 4.63 17.12 15.68
C THR A 317 5.92 16.32 15.85
N ARG A 318 6.04 15.58 16.95
CA ARG A 318 7.20 14.72 17.22
C ARG A 318 7.35 13.63 16.15
N ILE A 319 6.26 12.95 15.79
CA ILE A 319 6.27 11.94 14.72
C ILE A 319 6.63 12.56 13.36
N ASN A 320 6.19 13.78 13.09
CA ASN A 320 6.61 14.51 11.88
C ASN A 320 8.11 14.79 11.87
N GLU A 321 8.70 15.19 13.00
CA GLU A 321 10.15 15.37 13.12
C GLU A 321 10.92 14.07 12.82
N LEU A 322 10.44 12.94 13.34
CA LEU A 322 11.02 11.62 13.01
C LEU A 322 10.91 11.29 11.53
N ASN A 323 9.80 11.66 10.90
CA ASN A 323 9.63 11.47 9.45
C ASN A 323 10.57 12.36 8.62
N GLU A 324 10.83 13.60 9.02
CA GLU A 324 11.82 14.44 8.34
C GLU A 324 13.24 13.87 8.51
N GLN A 325 13.63 13.46 9.73
CA GLN A 325 14.91 12.76 9.97
C GLN A 325 15.03 11.50 9.10
N ARG A 326 13.96 10.69 9.01
CA ARG A 326 13.95 9.51 8.15
C ARG A 326 14.17 9.87 6.69
N LYS A 327 13.57 10.97 6.19
CA LYS A 327 13.75 11.43 4.80
C LYS A 327 15.19 11.87 4.53
N ASP A 328 15.84 12.54 5.49
CA ASP A 328 17.23 12.97 5.34
C ASP A 328 18.17 11.76 5.27
N VAL A 329 17.98 10.79 6.17
CA VAL A 329 18.73 9.52 6.17
C VAL A 329 18.50 8.73 4.87
N ASP A 330 17.25 8.61 4.44
CA ASP A 330 16.85 7.93 3.21
C ASP A 330 17.51 8.58 1.97
N LYS A 331 17.52 9.91 1.91
CA LYS A 331 18.17 10.65 0.83
C LYS A 331 19.68 10.39 0.80
N GLN A 332 20.34 10.53 1.95
CA GLN A 332 21.77 10.29 2.07
C GLN A 332 22.14 8.85 1.65
N MET A 333 21.47 7.86 2.24
CA MET A 333 21.73 6.45 1.92
C MET A 333 21.45 6.13 0.44
N THR A 334 20.43 6.76 -0.17
CA THR A 334 20.12 6.57 -1.60
C THR A 334 21.22 7.18 -2.49
N GLU A 335 21.75 8.36 -2.14
CA GLU A 335 22.86 9.00 -2.86
C GLU A 335 24.13 8.11 -2.80
N GLU A 336 24.51 7.66 -1.60
CA GLU A 336 25.63 6.73 -1.39
C GLU A 336 25.45 5.41 -2.16
N ALA A 337 24.25 4.82 -2.11
CA ALA A 337 23.94 3.59 -2.84
C ALA A 337 24.04 3.77 -4.36
N ASN A 338 23.58 4.90 -4.91
CA ASN A 338 23.70 5.22 -6.33
C ASN A 338 25.17 5.35 -6.77
N GLU A 339 26.04 5.95 -5.94
CA GLU A 339 27.49 6.03 -6.23
C GLU A 339 28.12 4.63 -6.28
N ILE A 340 27.71 3.73 -5.36
CA ILE A 340 28.18 2.34 -5.37
C ILE A 340 27.71 1.61 -6.63
N VAL A 341 26.43 1.74 -7.00
CA VAL A 341 25.88 1.13 -8.23
C VAL A 341 26.63 1.62 -9.46
N ALA A 342 26.80 2.93 -9.62
CA ALA A 342 27.51 3.52 -10.76
C ALA A 342 28.95 2.97 -10.91
N ARG A 343 29.65 2.79 -9.78
CA ARG A 343 31.00 2.21 -9.75
C ARG A 343 30.98 0.72 -10.17
N LEU A 344 30.03 -0.05 -9.68
CA LEU A 344 29.91 -1.46 -10.02
C LEU A 344 29.50 -1.66 -11.49
N GLU A 345 28.57 -0.85 -12.02
CA GLU A 345 28.15 -0.90 -13.42
C GLU A 345 29.28 -0.56 -14.41
N SER A 346 30.23 0.28 -14.01
CA SER A 346 31.42 0.56 -14.83
C SER A 346 32.33 -0.67 -15.00
N GLN A 347 32.19 -1.68 -14.15
CA GLN A 347 33.02 -2.89 -14.16
C GLN A 347 32.34 -4.09 -14.82
N GLN A 348 31.01 -4.22 -14.64
CA GLN A 348 30.24 -5.34 -15.20
C GLN A 348 28.77 -4.97 -15.34
N HIS A 349 28.10 -5.56 -16.35
CA HIS A 349 26.64 -5.48 -16.45
C HIS A 349 25.99 -6.37 -15.37
N MET A 350 25.07 -5.79 -14.58
CA MET A 350 24.38 -6.48 -13.50
C MET A 350 22.88 -6.56 -13.80
N GLN A 351 22.25 -7.71 -13.58
CA GLN A 351 20.78 -7.86 -13.63
C GLN A 351 20.13 -7.84 -12.24
N SER A 352 20.93 -7.78 -11.20
CA SER A 352 20.48 -7.60 -9.80
C SER A 352 21.45 -6.69 -9.05
N ILE A 353 20.98 -6.06 -7.98
CA ILE A 353 21.75 -5.16 -7.14
C ILE A 353 21.81 -5.76 -5.73
N VAL A 354 23.02 -5.93 -5.18
CA VAL A 354 23.24 -6.33 -3.78
C VAL A 354 24.26 -5.37 -3.17
N LEU A 355 23.80 -4.54 -2.25
CA LEU A 355 24.62 -3.51 -1.59
C LEU A 355 24.63 -3.71 -0.09
N TYR A 356 25.70 -3.25 0.55
CA TYR A 356 25.80 -3.21 2.01
C TYR A 356 26.74 -2.10 2.47
N ASP A 357 26.46 -1.57 3.67
CA ASP A 357 27.32 -0.63 4.37
C ASP A 357 27.06 -0.70 5.88
N GLU A 358 28.10 -0.52 6.70
CA GLU A 358 28.01 -0.55 8.18
C GLU A 358 27.31 0.71 8.75
N GLY A 359 27.35 1.83 8.01
CA GLY A 359 26.74 3.10 8.42
C GLY A 359 25.25 3.21 8.13
N TRP A 360 24.67 2.27 7.38
CA TRP A 360 23.28 2.37 6.96
C TRP A 360 22.29 1.99 8.05
N LYS A 361 21.18 2.73 8.15
CA LYS A 361 20.19 2.51 9.19
C LYS A 361 19.23 1.37 8.82
N LYS A 362 19.15 0.33 9.69
CA LYS A 362 18.31 -0.88 9.48
C LYS A 362 16.84 -0.54 9.16
N GLY A 363 16.26 0.49 9.81
CA GLY A 363 14.87 0.93 9.55
C GLY A 363 14.65 1.53 8.16
N VAL A 364 15.73 1.91 7.42
CA VAL A 364 15.65 2.65 6.14
C VAL A 364 16.11 1.82 4.95
N VAL A 365 16.93 0.76 5.12
CA VAL A 365 17.45 -0.07 4.02
C VAL A 365 16.37 -0.59 3.07
N GLY A 366 15.18 -0.93 3.59
CA GLY A 366 14.06 -1.38 2.75
C GLY A 366 13.47 -0.28 1.86
N ILE A 367 13.54 1.00 2.28
CA ILE A 367 13.12 2.14 1.46
C ILE A 367 14.14 2.36 0.34
N VAL A 368 15.43 2.33 0.67
CA VAL A 368 16.52 2.45 -0.31
C VAL A 368 16.45 1.32 -1.33
N ALA A 369 16.22 0.07 -0.89
CA ALA A 369 16.02 -1.06 -1.79
C ALA A 369 14.88 -0.83 -2.78
N SER A 370 13.71 -0.33 -2.32
CA SER A 370 12.59 0.01 -3.19
C SER A 370 12.96 1.08 -4.22
N ARG A 371 13.61 2.17 -3.79
CA ARG A 371 14.05 3.25 -4.69
C ARG A 371 15.02 2.79 -5.76
N LEU A 372 15.99 1.95 -5.39
CA LEU A 372 16.93 1.38 -6.36
C LEU A 372 16.23 0.44 -7.33
N THR A 373 15.28 -0.38 -6.83
CA THR A 373 14.46 -1.25 -7.70
C THR A 373 13.65 -0.43 -8.70
N GLU A 374 13.02 0.67 -8.27
CA GLU A 374 12.26 1.59 -9.14
C GLU A 374 13.14 2.33 -10.14
N LEU A 375 14.36 2.73 -9.74
CA LEU A 375 15.28 3.49 -10.58
C LEU A 375 15.97 2.62 -11.64
N TYR A 376 16.43 1.42 -11.25
CA TYR A 376 17.23 0.55 -12.09
C TYR A 376 16.45 -0.59 -12.74
N PHE A 377 15.19 -0.82 -12.33
CA PHE A 377 14.36 -1.95 -12.79
C PHE A 377 15.06 -3.30 -12.62
N ARG A 378 15.58 -3.55 -11.42
CA ARG A 378 16.31 -4.78 -11.07
C ARG A 378 15.95 -5.26 -9.67
N PRO A 379 15.87 -6.59 -9.46
CA PRO A 379 15.79 -7.14 -8.10
C PRO A 379 16.95 -6.62 -7.25
N THR A 380 16.65 -6.02 -6.10
CA THR A 380 17.62 -5.28 -5.29
C THR A 380 17.61 -5.75 -3.84
N VAL A 381 18.80 -5.97 -3.28
CA VAL A 381 19.04 -6.27 -1.87
C VAL A 381 19.91 -5.19 -1.27
N VAL A 382 19.47 -4.60 -0.15
CA VAL A 382 20.23 -3.60 0.61
C VAL A 382 20.36 -4.07 2.06
N LEU A 383 21.60 -4.12 2.53
CA LEU A 383 21.96 -4.64 3.85
C LEU A 383 22.69 -3.58 4.69
N THR A 384 22.53 -3.64 6.00
CA THR A 384 23.40 -2.98 6.97
C THR A 384 24.09 -4.04 7.82
N ILE A 385 25.27 -3.72 8.35
CA ILE A 385 26.07 -4.65 9.15
C ILE A 385 26.16 -4.11 10.59
N ILE A 386 25.80 -4.95 11.56
CA ILE A 386 25.92 -4.66 12.99
C ILE A 386 26.55 -5.90 13.65
N ASP A 387 27.66 -5.72 14.32
CA ASP A 387 28.40 -6.78 15.04
C ASP A 387 28.69 -8.04 14.18
N GLY A 388 29.06 -7.83 12.91
CA GLY A 388 29.37 -8.92 11.97
C GLY A 388 28.16 -9.64 11.37
N ILE A 389 26.96 -9.19 11.71
CA ILE A 389 25.69 -9.68 11.15
C ILE A 389 25.13 -8.65 10.17
N ALA A 390 24.93 -9.08 8.93
CA ALA A 390 24.26 -8.30 7.92
C ALA A 390 22.75 -8.53 7.98
N SER A 391 21.99 -7.47 8.07
CA SER A 391 20.52 -7.50 8.05
C SER A 391 19.97 -6.51 7.03
N GLY A 392 18.94 -6.87 6.30
CA GLY A 392 18.37 -5.93 5.34
C GLY A 392 17.12 -6.40 4.66
N SER A 393 16.89 -5.85 3.48
CA SER A 393 15.67 -6.04 2.74
C SER A 393 15.95 -6.21 1.25
N ALA A 394 15.24 -7.16 0.65
CA ALA A 394 15.17 -7.36 -0.78
C ALA A 394 13.86 -6.80 -1.35
N ARG A 395 13.90 -6.25 -2.56
CA ARG A 395 12.75 -5.75 -3.31
C ARG A 395 12.81 -6.25 -4.74
N SER A 396 11.64 -6.60 -5.28
CA SER A 396 11.52 -7.18 -6.61
C SER A 396 10.94 -6.22 -7.64
N VAL A 397 11.18 -6.54 -8.90
CA VAL A 397 10.45 -5.98 -10.04
C VAL A 397 9.16 -6.76 -10.29
N ALA A 398 8.22 -6.18 -11.04
CA ALA A 398 6.96 -6.83 -11.35
C ALA A 398 7.16 -8.19 -12.04
N GLY A 399 6.44 -9.21 -11.57
CA GLY A 399 6.46 -10.54 -12.15
C GLY A 399 7.65 -11.44 -11.76
N PHE A 400 8.66 -10.93 -11.04
CA PHE A 400 9.78 -11.73 -10.56
C PHE A 400 9.63 -12.09 -9.09
N ASP A 401 9.77 -13.37 -8.73
CA ASP A 401 9.67 -13.82 -7.33
C ASP A 401 11.04 -13.73 -6.64
N ILE A 402 11.21 -12.68 -5.80
CA ILE A 402 12.45 -12.48 -5.05
C ILE A 402 12.55 -13.40 -3.82
N TYR A 403 11.42 -13.95 -3.35
CA TYR A 403 11.44 -14.91 -2.26
C TYR A 403 12.16 -16.19 -2.66
N ASP A 404 11.87 -16.73 -3.84
CA ASP A 404 12.55 -17.90 -4.37
C ASP A 404 14.04 -17.63 -4.65
N ALA A 405 14.38 -16.42 -5.13
CA ALA A 405 15.77 -16.01 -5.31
C ALA A 405 16.56 -15.99 -4.00
N VAL A 406 15.99 -15.43 -2.93
CA VAL A 406 16.62 -15.42 -1.58
C VAL A 406 16.65 -16.84 -1.00
N LYS A 407 15.58 -17.62 -1.15
CA LYS A 407 15.48 -19.00 -0.69
C LYS A 407 16.53 -19.92 -1.33
N SER A 408 16.92 -19.67 -2.58
CA SER A 408 18.00 -20.44 -3.24
C SER A 408 19.36 -20.31 -2.54
N CYS A 409 19.51 -19.29 -1.69
CA CYS A 409 20.72 -19.05 -0.89
C CYS A 409 20.54 -19.39 0.60
N ARG A 410 19.51 -20.22 0.97
CA ARG A 410 19.12 -20.49 2.35
C ARG A 410 20.28 -20.91 3.28
N ASP A 411 21.20 -21.71 2.76
CA ASP A 411 22.36 -22.23 3.52
C ASP A 411 23.36 -21.13 3.96
N LEU A 412 23.28 -19.93 3.36
CA LEU A 412 24.08 -18.76 3.70
C LEU A 412 23.38 -17.82 4.69
N LEU A 413 22.08 -18.05 4.93
CA LEU A 413 21.23 -17.16 5.72
C LEU A 413 21.02 -17.68 7.13
N GLU A 414 21.08 -16.77 8.11
CA GLU A 414 20.64 -17.07 9.48
C GLU A 414 19.11 -17.06 9.57
N ASN A 415 18.46 -16.08 8.91
CA ASN A 415 17.01 -15.98 8.83
C ASN A 415 16.57 -15.23 7.57
N PHE A 416 15.39 -15.57 7.05
CA PHE A 416 14.71 -14.79 6.01
C PHE A 416 13.19 -15.03 6.05
N GLY A 417 12.43 -14.04 5.59
CA GLY A 417 10.98 -14.11 5.50
C GLY A 417 10.41 -12.98 4.64
N GLY A 418 9.25 -13.21 4.08
CA GLY A 418 8.61 -12.23 3.21
C GLY A 418 7.72 -12.89 2.17
N HIS A 419 7.53 -12.20 1.06
CA HIS A 419 6.65 -12.56 -0.05
C HIS A 419 7.34 -12.29 -1.39
N THR A 420 6.66 -12.60 -2.49
CA THR A 420 7.13 -12.46 -3.88
C THR A 420 7.85 -11.13 -4.18
N TYR A 421 7.41 -10.01 -3.59
CA TYR A 421 7.96 -8.68 -3.92
C TYR A 421 8.86 -8.05 -2.85
N ALA A 422 8.88 -8.61 -1.65
CA ALA A 422 9.65 -8.06 -0.54
C ALA A 422 10.07 -9.16 0.44
N VAL A 423 11.36 -9.22 0.76
CA VAL A 423 11.93 -10.18 1.70
C VAL A 423 12.85 -9.47 2.68
N GLY A 424 12.67 -9.75 3.98
CA GLY A 424 13.67 -9.44 5.00
C GLY A 424 14.66 -10.60 5.11
N LEU A 425 15.95 -10.31 5.30
CA LEU A 425 16.96 -11.36 5.46
C LEU A 425 18.07 -10.96 6.41
N THR A 426 18.71 -11.97 6.98
CA THR A 426 19.86 -11.82 7.89
C THR A 426 20.89 -12.90 7.56
N LEU A 427 22.17 -12.52 7.48
CA LEU A 427 23.27 -13.42 7.19
C LEU A 427 24.57 -12.92 7.86
N ARG A 428 25.56 -13.78 7.98
CA ARG A 428 26.89 -13.37 8.44
C ARG A 428 27.57 -12.52 7.38
N GLN A 429 28.31 -11.50 7.81
CA GLN A 429 29.03 -10.59 6.93
C GLN A 429 29.96 -11.34 5.96
N GLU A 430 30.63 -12.39 6.41
CA GLU A 430 31.53 -13.23 5.61
C GLU A 430 30.83 -13.94 4.44
N ASN A 431 29.51 -14.16 4.54
CA ASN A 431 28.72 -14.82 3.51
C ASN A 431 28.23 -13.85 2.41
N ILE A 432 28.35 -12.54 2.58
CA ILE A 432 27.84 -11.55 1.61
C ILE A 432 28.39 -11.76 0.19
N PRO A 433 29.71 -11.98 -0.02
CA PRO A 433 30.25 -12.17 -1.38
C PRO A 433 29.65 -13.37 -2.10
N GLU A 434 29.50 -14.50 -1.40
CA GLU A 434 28.93 -15.71 -1.99
C GLU A 434 27.40 -15.59 -2.19
N PHE A 435 26.69 -14.97 -1.24
CA PHE A 435 25.28 -14.62 -1.39
C PHE A 435 25.05 -13.76 -2.63
N ARG A 436 25.83 -12.70 -2.82
CA ARG A 436 25.75 -11.81 -4.01
C ARG A 436 25.96 -12.62 -5.30
N ARG A 437 26.96 -13.47 -5.35
CA ARG A 437 27.26 -14.29 -6.54
C ARG A 437 26.08 -15.21 -6.88
N ARG A 438 25.59 -15.99 -5.90
CA ARG A 438 24.48 -16.93 -6.13
C ARG A 438 23.15 -16.24 -6.42
N PHE A 439 22.85 -15.15 -5.72
CA PHE A 439 21.66 -14.36 -5.97
C PHE A 439 21.66 -13.80 -7.39
N GLN A 440 22.77 -13.25 -7.84
CA GLN A 440 22.92 -12.75 -9.21
C GLN A 440 22.80 -13.88 -10.26
N GLU A 441 23.40 -15.04 -10.00
CA GLU A 441 23.27 -16.22 -10.88
C GLU A 441 21.82 -16.68 -10.98
N TYR A 442 21.10 -16.74 -9.86
CA TYR A 442 19.69 -17.08 -9.86
C TYR A 442 18.86 -16.06 -10.67
N VAL A 443 19.04 -14.77 -10.43
CA VAL A 443 18.33 -13.72 -11.17
C VAL A 443 18.63 -13.82 -12.67
N ASN A 444 19.89 -13.94 -13.07
CA ASN A 444 20.29 -14.04 -14.48
C ASN A 444 19.61 -15.22 -15.21
N ASN A 445 19.35 -16.33 -14.49
CA ASN A 445 18.76 -17.53 -15.07
C ASN A 445 17.23 -17.53 -15.09
N HIS A 446 16.56 -16.64 -14.32
CA HIS A 446 15.11 -16.71 -14.12
C HIS A 446 14.39 -15.40 -14.47
N ILE A 447 15.10 -14.27 -14.59
CA ILE A 447 14.46 -12.99 -14.95
C ILE A 447 14.14 -12.95 -16.45
N LEU A 448 12.93 -12.54 -16.77
CA LEU A 448 12.48 -12.42 -18.16
C LEU A 448 12.76 -11.00 -18.68
N PRO A 449 13.01 -10.83 -19.98
CA PRO A 449 13.29 -9.50 -20.57
C PRO A 449 12.20 -8.46 -20.27
N GLU A 450 10.93 -8.86 -20.30
CA GLU A 450 9.77 -8.01 -19.97
C GLU A 450 9.77 -7.54 -18.51
N GLN A 451 10.42 -8.25 -17.60
CA GLN A 451 10.53 -7.90 -16.18
C GLN A 451 11.64 -6.88 -15.90
N THR A 452 12.49 -6.60 -16.90
CA THR A 452 13.59 -5.63 -16.79
C THR A 452 13.23 -4.23 -17.32
N GLN A 453 11.97 -4.03 -17.70
CA GLN A 453 11.45 -2.78 -18.25
C GLN A 453 10.21 -2.34 -17.49
N GLN A 454 10.11 -1.05 -17.28
CA GLN A 454 8.89 -0.47 -16.71
C GLN A 454 7.77 -0.56 -17.72
N THR A 455 6.66 -1.18 -17.34
CA THR A 455 5.46 -1.29 -18.16
C THR A 455 4.40 -0.31 -17.68
N MET A 456 3.71 0.33 -18.62
CA MET A 456 2.57 1.20 -18.36
C MET A 456 1.34 0.60 -19.03
N ASP A 457 0.43 0.06 -18.22
CA ASP A 457 -0.82 -0.52 -18.70
C ASP A 457 -1.82 0.61 -19.00
N ILE A 458 -2.19 0.73 -20.26
CA ILE A 458 -3.09 1.77 -20.78
C ILE A 458 -4.49 1.19 -20.90
N ASP A 459 -5.45 1.83 -20.24
CA ASP A 459 -6.84 1.34 -20.20
C ASP A 459 -7.58 1.60 -21.52
N MET A 460 -7.40 2.77 -22.13
CA MET A 460 -8.19 3.15 -23.31
C MET A 460 -7.54 4.24 -24.16
N GLU A 461 -7.70 4.16 -25.48
CA GLU A 461 -7.40 5.26 -26.40
C GLU A 461 -8.61 6.21 -26.51
N LEU A 462 -8.37 7.53 -26.38
CA LEU A 462 -9.36 8.59 -26.51
C LEU A 462 -8.92 9.66 -27.48
N ASN A 463 -9.89 10.34 -28.13
CA ASN A 463 -9.65 11.62 -28.78
C ASN A 463 -10.07 12.76 -27.85
N PHE A 464 -9.52 13.95 -28.02
CA PHE A 464 -9.83 15.08 -27.13
C PHE A 464 -11.30 15.49 -27.12
N GLN A 465 -12.03 15.25 -28.21
CA GLN A 465 -13.48 15.48 -28.26
C GLN A 465 -14.29 14.60 -27.29
N ASP A 466 -13.74 13.45 -26.89
CA ASP A 466 -14.39 12.52 -25.96
C ASP A 466 -14.23 12.97 -24.51
N ILE A 467 -13.28 13.90 -24.25
CA ILE A 467 -12.94 14.40 -22.92
C ILE A 467 -13.86 15.57 -22.56
N SER A 468 -14.78 15.33 -21.66
CA SER A 468 -15.78 16.32 -21.24
C SER A 468 -15.86 16.44 -19.72
N LYS A 469 -16.47 17.53 -19.22
CA LYS A 469 -16.77 17.68 -17.78
C LYS A 469 -17.66 16.54 -17.26
N ARG A 470 -18.54 15.99 -18.11
CA ARG A 470 -19.34 14.83 -17.76
C ARG A 470 -18.45 13.62 -17.52
N LEU A 471 -17.53 13.33 -18.43
CA LEU A 471 -16.57 12.23 -18.27
C LEU A 471 -15.72 12.41 -17.01
N LEU A 472 -15.16 13.60 -16.77
CA LEU A 472 -14.40 13.89 -15.55
C LEU A 472 -15.22 13.57 -14.27
N ASN A 473 -16.50 13.98 -14.22
CA ASN A 473 -17.36 13.69 -13.07
C ASN A 473 -17.70 12.19 -12.95
N GLU A 474 -17.81 11.50 -14.07
CA GLU A 474 -18.01 10.05 -14.09
C GLU A 474 -16.76 9.32 -13.58
N LEU A 475 -15.54 9.73 -14.01
CA LEU A 475 -14.28 9.14 -13.57
C LEU A 475 -14.04 9.34 -12.06
N LYS A 476 -14.43 10.48 -11.50
CA LYS A 476 -14.36 10.70 -10.04
C LYS A 476 -15.14 9.66 -9.24
N ARG A 477 -16.18 9.06 -9.82
CA ARG A 477 -16.99 8.01 -9.14
C ARG A 477 -16.30 6.65 -9.07
N LEU A 478 -15.18 6.47 -9.78
CA LEU A 478 -14.35 5.27 -9.65
C LEU A 478 -13.59 5.21 -8.32
N ALA A 479 -13.38 6.36 -7.66
CA ALA A 479 -12.72 6.42 -6.35
C ALA A 479 -13.45 5.57 -5.27
N PRO A 480 -12.73 5.09 -4.25
CA PRO A 480 -11.29 5.25 -3.98
C PRO A 480 -10.41 4.42 -4.93
N HIS A 481 -9.26 5.00 -5.32
CA HIS A 481 -8.28 4.33 -6.17
C HIS A 481 -7.20 3.64 -5.32
N GLY A 482 -6.61 2.58 -5.87
CA GLY A 482 -5.55 1.79 -5.25
C GLY A 482 -5.30 0.51 -6.07
N PRO A 483 -4.52 -0.46 -5.57
CA PRO A 483 -4.36 -1.75 -6.24
C PRO A 483 -5.72 -2.39 -6.55
N GLY A 484 -5.87 -3.01 -7.72
CA GLY A 484 -7.14 -3.55 -8.23
C GLY A 484 -8.14 -2.51 -8.76
N ASN A 485 -7.97 -1.23 -8.40
CA ASN A 485 -8.78 -0.11 -8.91
C ASN A 485 -7.91 1.14 -9.15
N ALA A 486 -6.92 1.03 -10.01
CA ALA A 486 -6.02 2.13 -10.36
C ALA A 486 -6.77 3.30 -11.04
N LYS A 487 -6.19 4.50 -11.00
CA LYS A 487 -6.65 5.60 -11.84
C LYS A 487 -6.51 5.20 -13.31
N PRO A 488 -7.55 5.43 -14.15
CA PRO A 488 -7.46 5.07 -15.56
C PRO A 488 -6.37 5.86 -16.30
N LEU A 489 -5.58 5.16 -17.09
CA LEU A 489 -4.62 5.72 -18.02
C LEU A 489 -5.18 5.73 -19.44
N PHE A 490 -5.11 6.90 -20.08
CA PHE A 490 -5.59 7.12 -21.42
C PHE A 490 -4.44 7.40 -22.38
N LEU A 491 -4.61 6.98 -23.63
CA LEU A 491 -3.70 7.24 -24.74
C LEU A 491 -4.39 8.17 -25.74
N THR A 492 -3.70 9.21 -26.21
CA THR A 492 -4.08 9.94 -27.42
C THR A 492 -2.88 9.97 -28.36
N ARG A 493 -3.11 9.53 -29.59
CA ARG A 493 -2.08 9.47 -30.64
C ARG A 493 -2.13 10.72 -31.51
N ARG A 494 -0.98 11.05 -32.09
CA ARG A 494 -0.81 12.17 -33.04
C ARG A 494 -1.32 13.50 -32.48
N VAL A 495 -0.77 13.86 -31.35
CA VAL A 495 -1.03 15.13 -30.68
C VAL A 495 0.00 16.16 -31.14
N TYR A 496 -0.37 17.42 -31.21
CA TYR A 496 0.50 18.54 -31.56
C TYR A 496 0.48 19.60 -30.47
N ASP A 497 1.59 20.30 -30.31
CA ASP A 497 1.64 21.52 -29.51
C ASP A 497 0.81 22.64 -30.18
N TYR A 498 -0.08 23.28 -29.43
CA TYR A 498 -0.83 24.46 -29.90
C TYR A 498 0.10 25.68 -30.11
N GLY A 499 1.33 25.62 -29.65
CA GLY A 499 2.34 26.67 -29.80
C GLY A 499 2.57 27.49 -28.53
N THR A 500 1.90 27.15 -27.44
CA THR A 500 1.95 27.88 -26.16
C THR A 500 2.55 27.05 -25.01
N SER A 501 2.95 25.83 -25.28
CA SER A 501 3.60 24.95 -24.30
C SER A 501 4.92 25.51 -23.78
N LYS A 502 5.16 25.40 -22.48
CA LYS A 502 6.35 25.96 -21.84
C LYS A 502 6.88 25.11 -20.72
N VAL A 503 8.21 25.13 -20.59
CA VAL A 503 8.90 24.53 -19.43
C VAL A 503 8.60 25.40 -18.20
N VAL A 504 8.30 24.75 -17.08
CA VAL A 504 7.93 25.36 -15.80
C VAL A 504 8.61 24.60 -14.64
N GLY A 505 8.44 25.12 -13.41
CA GLY A 505 9.09 24.57 -12.23
C GLY A 505 10.30 25.40 -11.81
N ARG A 506 10.69 25.30 -10.52
CA ARG A 506 11.81 26.06 -9.96
C ARG A 506 13.16 25.73 -10.65
N HIS A 507 13.31 24.47 -11.08
CA HIS A 507 14.50 23.97 -11.76
C HIS A 507 14.24 23.67 -13.24
N GLN A 508 13.12 24.16 -13.81
CA GLN A 508 12.68 23.91 -15.18
C GLN A 508 12.54 22.41 -15.51
N GLU A 509 12.05 21.66 -14.57
CA GLU A 509 11.91 20.20 -14.64
C GLU A 509 10.57 19.71 -15.20
N HIS A 510 9.56 20.59 -15.31
CA HIS A 510 8.21 20.24 -15.76
C HIS A 510 7.84 20.91 -17.07
N ILE A 511 6.81 20.41 -17.77
CA ILE A 511 6.26 21.06 -18.96
C ILE A 511 4.77 21.31 -18.75
N LYS A 512 4.34 22.55 -18.91
CA LYS A 512 2.92 22.91 -19.07
C LYS A 512 2.61 22.89 -20.56
N LEU A 513 1.57 22.15 -20.94
CA LEU A 513 1.21 21.83 -22.31
C LEU A 513 -0.16 22.43 -22.68
N GLU A 514 -0.29 22.89 -23.90
CA GLU A 514 -1.55 23.13 -24.58
C GLU A 514 -1.55 22.35 -25.88
N LEU A 515 -2.44 21.35 -25.99
CA LEU A 515 -2.35 20.28 -26.96
C LEU A 515 -3.60 20.23 -27.84
N VAL A 516 -3.40 19.85 -29.10
CA VAL A 516 -4.47 19.57 -30.07
C VAL A 516 -4.23 18.18 -30.65
N ASP A 517 -5.26 17.36 -30.77
CA ASP A 517 -5.16 16.09 -31.48
C ASP A 517 -5.38 16.25 -32.98
N SER A 518 -4.97 15.25 -33.77
CA SER A 518 -5.10 15.25 -35.23
C SER A 518 -6.53 15.12 -35.75
N LYS A 519 -7.49 14.79 -34.89
CA LYS A 519 -8.89 14.46 -35.26
C LYS A 519 -9.91 15.51 -34.84
N SER A 520 -9.54 16.39 -33.91
CA SER A 520 -10.45 17.41 -33.39
C SER A 520 -9.76 18.78 -33.32
N ALA A 521 -10.56 19.85 -33.22
CA ALA A 521 -10.05 21.19 -32.96
C ALA A 521 -10.08 21.55 -31.46
N VAL A 522 -10.20 20.55 -30.60
CA VAL A 522 -10.29 20.75 -29.15
C VAL A 522 -8.90 20.94 -28.59
N VAL A 523 -8.71 22.03 -27.83
CA VAL A 523 -7.46 22.30 -27.11
C VAL A 523 -7.56 21.77 -25.69
N MET A 524 -6.61 20.94 -25.29
CA MET A 524 -6.52 20.40 -23.94
C MET A 524 -5.29 20.93 -23.21
N ASN A 525 -5.49 21.34 -21.95
CA ASN A 525 -4.41 21.70 -21.05
C ASN A 525 -3.81 20.46 -20.40
N GLY A 526 -2.48 20.38 -20.37
CA GLY A 526 -1.73 19.29 -19.73
C GLY A 526 -0.60 19.81 -18.84
N ILE A 527 -0.15 18.94 -17.95
CA ILE A 527 1.06 19.11 -17.15
C ILE A 527 1.85 17.79 -17.16
N ALA A 528 3.13 17.84 -17.48
CA ALA A 528 4.05 16.71 -17.43
C ALA A 528 5.12 17.00 -16.39
N PHE A 529 5.09 16.31 -15.27
CA PHE A 529 6.05 16.49 -14.20
C PHE A 529 7.34 15.71 -14.48
N GLY A 530 8.50 16.37 -14.29
CA GLY A 530 9.81 15.74 -14.47
C GLY A 530 10.20 15.44 -15.94
N GLN A 531 9.40 15.87 -16.93
CA GLN A 531 9.57 15.49 -18.32
C GLN A 531 10.07 16.64 -19.24
N SER A 532 10.82 17.60 -18.67
CA SER A 532 11.33 18.74 -19.46
C SER A 532 12.18 18.35 -20.66
N ALA A 533 12.81 17.17 -20.65
CA ALA A 533 13.56 16.64 -21.78
C ALA A 533 12.71 16.47 -23.06
N ALA A 534 11.41 16.19 -22.92
CA ALA A 534 10.47 16.06 -24.05
C ALA A 534 10.22 17.40 -24.77
N ALA A 535 10.55 18.54 -24.18
CA ALA A 535 10.38 19.86 -24.80
C ALA A 535 11.11 19.99 -26.15
N ARG A 536 12.16 19.21 -26.39
CA ARG A 536 12.94 19.25 -27.65
C ARG A 536 12.08 18.85 -28.84
N TYR A 537 11.35 17.72 -28.76
CA TYR A 537 10.53 17.26 -29.88
C TYR A 537 9.13 17.88 -29.88
N ILE A 538 8.57 18.25 -28.72
CA ILE A 538 7.31 19.00 -28.66
C ILE A 538 7.41 20.30 -29.45
N LYS A 539 8.52 21.05 -29.30
CA LYS A 539 8.79 22.31 -30.03
C LYS A 539 9.17 22.13 -31.51
N SER A 540 9.50 20.91 -31.92
CA SER A 540 9.85 20.63 -33.32
C SER A 540 8.67 20.66 -34.30
N LYS A 541 7.45 20.86 -33.79
CA LYS A 541 6.17 20.83 -34.54
C LYS A 541 5.79 19.46 -35.15
N GLY A 542 6.49 18.40 -34.75
CA GLY A 542 6.13 17.02 -35.06
C GLY A 542 4.95 16.54 -34.22
N SER A 543 4.28 15.48 -34.67
CA SER A 543 3.29 14.80 -33.85
C SER A 543 3.94 13.90 -32.79
N PHE A 544 3.28 13.76 -31.68
CA PHE A 544 3.68 12.88 -30.61
C PHE A 544 2.46 12.21 -29.96
N ASP A 545 2.70 11.10 -29.29
CA ASP A 545 1.67 10.35 -28.56
C ASP A 545 1.83 10.64 -27.06
N ILE A 546 0.72 10.69 -26.33
CA ILE A 546 0.69 10.95 -24.89
C ILE A 546 -0.10 9.91 -24.14
N VAL A 547 0.41 9.52 -22.97
CA VAL A 547 -0.33 8.77 -21.96
C VAL A 547 -0.58 9.68 -20.75
N TYR A 548 -1.84 9.67 -20.26
CA TYR A 548 -2.27 10.64 -19.26
C TYR A 548 -3.43 10.16 -18.42
N THR A 549 -3.63 10.79 -17.26
CA THR A 549 -4.88 10.74 -16.50
C THR A 549 -5.67 12.03 -16.71
N ILE A 550 -7.00 11.97 -16.52
CA ILE A 550 -7.91 13.12 -16.65
C ILE A 550 -8.25 13.60 -15.25
N GLU A 551 -7.86 14.83 -14.92
CA GLU A 551 -8.04 15.40 -13.57
C GLU A 551 -8.72 16.78 -13.63
N GLU A 552 -9.17 17.23 -12.47
CA GLU A 552 -9.59 18.62 -12.30
C GLU A 552 -8.37 19.48 -12.01
N ASN A 553 -8.29 20.63 -12.67
CA ASN A 553 -7.21 21.59 -12.45
C ASN A 553 -7.25 22.11 -11.01
N THR A 554 -6.18 21.91 -10.24
CA THR A 554 -6.10 22.31 -8.84
C THR A 554 -6.12 23.84 -8.61
N TYR A 555 -5.71 24.61 -9.63
CA TYR A 555 -5.67 26.08 -9.56
C TYR A 555 -6.92 26.75 -10.15
N LYS A 556 -7.60 26.04 -11.07
CA LYS A 556 -8.79 26.54 -11.77
C LYS A 556 -9.91 25.50 -11.66
N ARG A 557 -10.64 25.55 -10.55
CA ARG A 557 -11.75 24.62 -10.30
C ARG A 557 -12.73 24.56 -11.48
N GLY A 558 -13.12 23.37 -11.85
CA GLY A 558 -14.04 23.08 -12.94
C GLY A 558 -13.42 23.05 -14.34
N GLU A 559 -12.10 23.33 -14.48
CA GLU A 559 -11.35 23.07 -15.72
C GLU A 559 -10.75 21.67 -15.72
N ILE A 560 -10.71 21.04 -16.90
CA ILE A 560 -10.06 19.74 -17.10
C ILE A 560 -8.58 19.97 -17.32
N GLN A 561 -7.75 19.16 -16.71
CA GLN A 561 -6.30 19.10 -16.93
C GLN A 561 -5.87 17.65 -17.17
N LEU A 562 -5.06 17.43 -18.19
CA LEU A 562 -4.42 16.16 -18.42
C LEU A 562 -3.12 16.11 -17.58
N GLN A 563 -3.01 15.13 -16.68
CA GLN A 563 -1.75 14.83 -16.05
C GLN A 563 -1.01 13.83 -16.94
N ILE A 564 0.02 14.30 -17.60
CA ILE A 564 0.77 13.52 -18.59
C ILE A 564 1.78 12.65 -17.85
N GLU A 565 1.67 11.33 -18.06
CA GLU A 565 2.54 10.33 -17.46
C GLU A 565 3.73 9.99 -18.34
N ASP A 566 3.54 9.97 -19.68
CA ASP A 566 4.63 9.76 -20.65
C ASP A 566 4.31 10.43 -22.00
N ILE A 567 5.35 10.79 -22.74
CA ILE A 567 5.27 11.45 -24.06
C ILE A 567 6.28 10.78 -24.98
N ARG A 568 5.86 10.42 -26.23
CA ARG A 568 6.72 9.84 -27.26
C ARG A 568 6.51 10.49 -28.60
N PRO A 569 7.56 10.66 -29.42
CA PRO A 569 7.36 10.95 -30.84
C PRO A 569 6.44 9.91 -31.46
N THR A 570 5.50 10.34 -32.33
CA THR A 570 4.69 9.38 -33.08
C THR A 570 5.61 8.60 -34.02
N GLU A 571 5.55 7.27 -33.96
CA GLU A 571 6.20 6.41 -34.93
C GLU A 571 5.41 6.48 -36.25
N ASP A 572 6.05 6.88 -37.34
CA ASP A 572 5.41 6.86 -38.65
C ASP A 572 5.19 5.42 -39.09
N GLU A 573 3.96 5.08 -39.49
CA GLU A 573 3.57 3.72 -39.94
C GLU A 573 4.33 3.25 -41.22
N GLU A 574 5.22 4.08 -41.79
CA GLU A 574 6.01 3.75 -42.99
C GLU A 574 7.32 2.96 -42.69
N GLN A 575 7.59 2.58 -41.43
CA GLN A 575 8.78 1.80 -41.06
C GLN A 575 8.48 0.38 -40.50
N LEU A 576 7.27 -0.16 -40.73
CA LEU A 576 6.96 -1.57 -40.45
C LEU A 576 6.81 -2.38 -41.73
#